data_bcb0c5e95adc1e357bb066fab5a77d55
#
_entry.id   bcb0c5e95adc1e357bb066fab5a77d55
#
_cell.length_a   1.000
_cell.length_b   1.000
_cell.length_c   1.000
_cell.angle_alpha   90.00
_cell.angle_beta   90.00
_cell.angle_gamma   90.00
#
_symmetry.space_group_name_H-M   'P 1'
#
loop_
_entity.id
_entity.type
_entity.pdbx_description
1 polymer ?
#
loop_
_entity_poly.entity_id
_entity_poly.type
_entity_poly.pdbx_seq_one_letter_code
_entity_poly.pdbx_strand_id
1 'polypeptide(L)'
;MGSVPTLVQVTDTVYLARGEAVNWTLVVDGTGVLLIDAGYPGDREDVLSSLRELSYGPGDVRAVLLTHAHIDHLGSAIWLANEYGTAVYCHAEEVGHAKREYLEQASVFDVALRIWRPRWAAWGLHVLRSGGLIRDGIPSARPLTAEVAAGLPGHPRPVFTPGHTSGHCSYVVDGVLVSGDALITGHPLLRRGGPQLLPAVFSHSQQNSLRSLDALALLDTEVLLPGHGDVWRGPIREATARAISLAQ
;
A
#
# COMPACT_ATOMS: atom_id res chain seq x y z
N MET A 1 4.00 -17.95 15.60
CA MET A 1 3.61 -16.70 16.23
C MET A 1 4.09 -15.62 15.29
N GLY A 2 3.18 -14.91 14.60
CA GLY A 2 3.53 -13.74 13.78
C GLY A 2 4.14 -12.67 14.68
N SER A 3 5.08 -11.89 14.17
CA SER A 3 5.58 -10.72 14.89
C SER A 3 4.43 -9.70 14.93
N VAL A 4 4.16 -9.14 16.11
CA VAL A 4 3.19 -8.04 16.22
C VAL A 4 3.69 -6.89 15.32
N PRO A 5 2.84 -6.30 14.47
CA PRO A 5 3.27 -5.20 13.61
C PRO A 5 3.81 -4.07 14.48
N THR A 6 4.86 -3.43 14.02
CA THR A 6 5.39 -2.26 14.74
C THR A 6 4.61 -1.04 14.27
N LEU A 7 3.86 -0.42 15.19
CA LEU A 7 3.17 0.83 14.91
C LEU A 7 4.12 2.02 15.12
N VAL A 8 4.32 2.81 14.08
CA VAL A 8 5.18 4.01 14.11
C VAL A 8 4.30 5.25 14.01
N GLN A 9 4.25 6.05 15.06
CA GLN A 9 3.59 7.35 15.00
C GLN A 9 4.41 8.29 14.12
N VAL A 10 3.78 8.90 13.14
CA VAL A 10 4.42 9.77 12.13
C VAL A 10 4.05 11.24 12.36
N THR A 11 2.77 11.51 12.57
CA THR A 11 2.20 12.79 13.03
C THR A 11 1.28 12.53 14.21
N ASP A 12 0.54 13.53 14.67
CA ASP A 12 -0.46 13.34 15.75
C ASP A 12 -1.61 12.44 15.31
N THR A 13 -1.88 12.35 14.00
CA THR A 13 -3.04 11.66 13.43
C THR A 13 -2.65 10.49 12.50
N VAL A 14 -1.39 10.41 12.03
CA VAL A 14 -0.94 9.43 11.03
C VAL A 14 0.03 8.44 11.65
N TYR A 15 -0.24 7.15 11.45
CA TYR A 15 0.56 6.03 11.92
C TYR A 15 0.87 5.07 10.78
N LEU A 16 2.12 4.60 10.71
CA LEU A 16 2.51 3.50 9.84
C LEU A 16 2.58 2.21 10.62
N ALA A 17 1.76 1.23 10.26
CA ALA A 17 1.89 -0.13 10.74
C ALA A 17 2.81 -0.91 9.79
N ARG A 18 3.91 -1.42 10.35
CA ARG A 18 4.89 -2.21 9.61
C ARG A 18 4.61 -3.69 9.83
N GLY A 19 4.05 -4.33 8.81
CA GLY A 19 3.92 -5.78 8.78
C GLY A 19 5.23 -6.49 8.43
N GLU A 20 5.19 -7.80 8.30
CA GLU A 20 6.39 -8.62 8.00
C GLU A 20 6.95 -8.30 6.60
N ALA A 21 6.08 -8.11 5.60
CA ALA A 21 6.49 -7.87 4.22
C ALA A 21 5.86 -6.62 3.59
N VAL A 22 4.77 -6.11 4.13
CA VAL A 22 3.99 -4.98 3.60
C VAL A 22 3.53 -4.08 4.73
N ASN A 23 3.32 -2.81 4.43
CA ASN A 23 2.87 -1.81 5.38
C ASN A 23 1.42 -1.38 5.08
N TRP A 24 0.76 -0.83 6.08
CA TRP A 24 -0.49 -0.07 5.93
C TRP A 24 -0.47 1.17 6.81
N THR A 25 -1.23 2.18 6.43
CA THR A 25 -1.29 3.45 7.16
C THR A 25 -2.63 3.61 7.85
N LEU A 26 -2.61 4.05 9.12
CA LEU A 26 -3.79 4.43 9.87
C LEU A 26 -3.83 5.95 10.00
N VAL A 27 -4.98 6.55 9.70
CA VAL A 27 -5.23 7.97 9.92
C VAL A 27 -6.41 8.11 10.88
N VAL A 28 -6.22 8.82 11.97
CA VAL A 28 -7.22 8.98 13.04
C VAL A 28 -7.49 10.46 13.30
N ASP A 29 -8.76 10.83 13.45
CA ASP A 29 -9.17 12.23 13.71
C ASP A 29 -10.23 12.35 14.82
N GLY A 30 -10.42 11.28 15.62
CA GLY A 30 -11.44 11.23 16.66
C GLY A 30 -12.85 10.84 16.16
N THR A 31 -13.10 10.81 14.85
CA THR A 31 -14.36 10.31 14.28
C THR A 31 -14.30 8.83 13.90
N GLY A 32 -13.10 8.27 13.82
CA GLY A 32 -12.80 6.89 13.47
C GLY A 32 -11.45 6.77 12.80
N VAL A 33 -11.25 5.66 12.10
CA VAL A 33 -10.00 5.33 11.45
C VAL A 33 -10.20 5.23 9.94
N LEU A 34 -9.32 5.87 9.18
CA LEU A 34 -9.11 5.58 7.77
C LEU A 34 -7.90 4.65 7.66
N LEU A 35 -8.06 3.51 6.99
CA LEU A 35 -6.93 2.68 6.56
C LEU A 35 -6.53 3.07 5.14
N ILE A 36 -5.22 3.17 4.90
CA ILE A 36 -4.68 3.21 3.53
C ILE A 36 -3.87 1.92 3.37
N ASP A 37 -4.39 1.03 2.51
CA ASP A 37 -4.04 -0.38 2.38
C ASP A 37 -4.35 -1.21 3.65
N ALA A 38 -4.25 -2.54 3.57
CA ALA A 38 -4.66 -3.43 4.65
C ALA A 38 -3.93 -4.80 4.66
N GLY A 39 -2.70 -4.86 4.17
CA GLY A 39 -1.89 -6.09 4.21
C GLY A 39 -2.45 -7.25 3.38
N TYR A 40 -1.84 -8.41 3.52
CA TYR A 40 -2.33 -9.69 2.99
C TYR A 40 -3.61 -10.16 3.73
N PRO A 41 -4.36 -11.13 3.18
CA PRO A 41 -5.43 -11.79 3.93
C PRO A 41 -4.95 -12.40 5.25
N GLY A 42 -3.71 -12.90 5.29
CA GLY A 42 -3.08 -13.46 6.48
C GLY A 42 -2.67 -12.43 7.53
N ASP A 43 -2.55 -11.15 7.16
CA ASP A 43 -2.17 -10.06 8.07
C ASP A 43 -3.37 -9.49 8.86
N ARG A 44 -4.55 -10.10 8.74
CA ARG A 44 -5.78 -9.63 9.39
C ARG A 44 -5.59 -9.36 10.90
N GLU A 45 -4.98 -10.28 11.63
CA GLU A 45 -4.78 -10.11 13.08
C GLU A 45 -3.79 -8.98 13.38
N ASP A 46 -2.83 -8.74 12.50
CA ASP A 46 -1.88 -7.65 12.60
C ASP A 46 -2.56 -6.30 12.34
N VAL A 47 -3.46 -6.22 11.34
CA VAL A 47 -4.31 -5.05 11.11
C VAL A 47 -5.20 -4.77 12.32
N LEU A 48 -5.84 -5.80 12.89
CA LEU A 48 -6.65 -5.67 14.10
C LEU A 48 -5.80 -5.25 15.32
N SER A 49 -4.57 -5.73 15.43
CA SER A 49 -3.65 -5.36 16.50
C SER A 49 -3.27 -3.88 16.40
N SER A 50 -2.99 -3.37 15.19
CA SER A 50 -2.68 -1.95 14.98
C SER A 50 -3.86 -1.03 15.33
N LEU A 51 -5.10 -1.45 15.05
CA LEU A 51 -6.29 -0.74 15.47
C LEU A 51 -6.43 -0.71 17.01
N ARG A 52 -6.27 -1.88 17.67
CA ARG A 52 -6.38 -2.00 19.12
C ARG A 52 -5.33 -1.17 19.87
N GLU A 53 -4.11 -1.04 19.34
CA GLU A 53 -3.06 -0.21 19.92
C GLU A 53 -3.46 1.27 19.98
N LEU A 54 -4.29 1.71 19.04
CA LEU A 54 -4.88 3.05 19.02
C LEU A 54 -6.26 3.12 19.71
N SER A 55 -6.68 2.04 20.41
CA SER A 55 -7.97 1.95 21.11
C SER A 55 -9.18 1.93 20.16
N TYR A 56 -9.01 1.46 18.93
CA TYR A 56 -10.08 1.27 17.95
C TYR A 56 -10.34 -0.22 17.67
N GLY A 57 -11.53 -0.51 17.15
CA GLY A 57 -11.90 -1.81 16.64
C GLY A 57 -12.23 -1.78 15.14
N PRO A 58 -12.50 -2.93 14.51
CA PRO A 58 -12.82 -3.00 13.09
C PRO A 58 -14.10 -2.24 12.72
N GLY A 59 -15.04 -2.07 13.65
CA GLY A 59 -16.27 -1.27 13.47
C GLY A 59 -16.01 0.25 13.42
N ASP A 60 -14.85 0.71 13.87
CA ASP A 60 -14.46 2.13 13.84
C ASP A 60 -13.75 2.51 12.52
N VAL A 61 -13.48 1.53 11.64
CA VAL A 61 -12.88 1.78 10.32
C VAL A 61 -13.92 2.42 9.41
N ARG A 62 -13.77 3.71 9.15
CA ARG A 62 -14.68 4.51 8.31
C ARG A 62 -14.60 4.12 6.84
N ALA A 63 -13.39 3.86 6.37
CA ALA A 63 -13.13 3.40 5.02
C ALA A 63 -11.74 2.76 4.92
N VAL A 64 -11.53 2.00 3.84
CA VAL A 64 -10.20 1.64 3.36
C VAL A 64 -9.97 2.34 2.02
N LEU A 65 -8.86 3.06 1.89
CA LEU A 65 -8.33 3.53 0.62
C LEU A 65 -7.27 2.55 0.14
N LEU A 66 -7.38 2.09 -1.09
CA LEU A 66 -6.34 1.27 -1.69
C LEU A 66 -5.42 2.17 -2.53
N THR A 67 -4.11 2.03 -2.32
CA THR A 67 -3.14 2.59 -3.26
C THR A 67 -3.23 1.85 -4.58
N HIS A 68 -3.37 0.53 -4.51
CA HIS A 68 -3.62 -0.36 -5.64
C HIS A 68 -4.18 -1.71 -5.14
N ALA A 69 -4.59 -2.57 -6.07
CA ALA A 69 -5.35 -3.77 -5.70
C ALA A 69 -4.53 -5.07 -5.73
N HIS A 70 -3.23 -5.03 -5.48
CA HIS A 70 -2.49 -6.26 -5.20
C HIS A 70 -2.94 -6.89 -3.88
N ILE A 71 -2.77 -8.21 -3.77
CA ILE A 71 -3.32 -8.99 -2.65
C ILE A 71 -2.72 -8.62 -1.30
N ASP A 72 -1.50 -8.10 -1.28
CA ASP A 72 -0.79 -7.61 -0.10
C ASP A 72 -1.24 -6.20 0.33
N HIS A 73 -2.05 -5.51 -0.44
CA HIS A 73 -2.60 -4.21 -0.11
C HIS A 73 -4.11 -4.25 0.16
N LEU A 74 -4.85 -5.10 -0.57
CA LEU A 74 -6.30 -5.21 -0.35
C LEU A 74 -6.71 -6.40 0.53
N GLY A 75 -5.79 -7.27 0.93
CA GLY A 75 -6.12 -8.57 1.51
C GLY A 75 -7.07 -8.52 2.70
N SER A 76 -6.72 -7.82 3.78
CA SER A 76 -7.61 -7.70 4.95
C SER A 76 -8.79 -6.76 4.70
N ALA A 77 -8.73 -5.88 3.69
CA ALA A 77 -9.86 -5.03 3.29
C ALA A 77 -11.03 -5.87 2.74
N ILE A 78 -10.75 -7.03 2.13
CA ILE A 78 -11.78 -7.99 1.71
C ILE A 78 -12.65 -8.41 2.91
N TRP A 79 -11.99 -8.78 4.01
CA TRP A 79 -12.66 -9.19 5.23
C TRP A 79 -13.43 -8.02 5.88
N LEU A 80 -12.81 -6.82 5.98
CA LEU A 80 -13.48 -5.62 6.51
C LEU A 80 -14.75 -5.26 5.71
N ALA A 81 -14.67 -5.33 4.38
CA ALA A 81 -15.83 -5.07 3.52
C ALA A 81 -16.94 -6.10 3.72
N ASN A 82 -16.59 -7.39 3.84
CA ASN A 82 -17.58 -8.47 3.95
C ASN A 82 -18.23 -8.55 5.33
N GLU A 83 -17.45 -8.41 6.41
CA GLU A 83 -17.95 -8.62 7.78
C GLU A 83 -18.52 -7.34 8.41
N TYR A 84 -17.96 -6.17 8.07
CA TYR A 84 -18.36 -4.89 8.66
C TYR A 84 -19.02 -3.94 7.68
N GLY A 85 -19.09 -4.29 6.39
CA GLY A 85 -19.61 -3.38 5.37
C GLY A 85 -18.74 -2.15 5.16
N THR A 86 -17.45 -2.22 5.57
CA THR A 86 -16.52 -1.09 5.45
C THR A 86 -16.41 -0.67 3.99
N ALA A 87 -16.60 0.62 3.74
CA ALA A 87 -16.46 1.17 2.39
C ALA A 87 -15.01 1.09 1.91
N VAL A 88 -14.81 0.64 0.67
CA VAL A 88 -13.47 0.56 0.05
C VAL A 88 -13.44 1.42 -1.19
N TYR A 89 -12.45 2.30 -1.26
CA TYR A 89 -12.25 3.22 -2.36
C TYR A 89 -10.84 3.10 -2.94
N CYS A 90 -10.72 3.37 -4.23
CA CYS A 90 -9.44 3.44 -4.95
C CYS A 90 -9.56 4.43 -6.12
N HIS A 91 -8.50 4.61 -6.89
CA HIS A 91 -8.59 5.38 -8.14
C HIS A 91 -9.56 4.71 -9.11
N ALA A 92 -10.23 5.48 -9.96
CA ALA A 92 -11.24 4.96 -10.89
C ALA A 92 -10.68 3.84 -11.79
N GLU A 93 -9.46 4.00 -12.28
CA GLU A 93 -8.75 3.00 -13.11
C GLU A 93 -8.40 1.71 -12.35
N GLU A 94 -8.42 1.72 -11.01
CA GLU A 94 -8.09 0.56 -10.17
C GLU A 94 -9.34 -0.24 -9.74
N VAL A 95 -10.54 0.31 -9.93
CA VAL A 95 -11.79 -0.32 -9.46
C VAL A 95 -11.98 -1.72 -10.04
N GLY A 96 -11.77 -1.89 -11.36
CA GLY A 96 -11.89 -3.20 -12.01
C GLY A 96 -10.89 -4.22 -11.46
N HIS A 97 -9.66 -3.79 -11.17
CA HIS A 97 -8.64 -4.62 -10.53
C HIS A 97 -9.06 -5.02 -9.10
N ALA A 98 -9.58 -4.08 -8.30
CA ALA A 98 -10.07 -4.35 -6.95
C ALA A 98 -11.26 -5.31 -6.93
N LYS A 99 -12.13 -5.24 -7.95
CA LYS A 99 -13.24 -6.19 -8.14
C LYS A 99 -12.85 -7.53 -8.73
N ARG A 100 -11.57 -7.68 -9.16
CA ARG A 100 -11.08 -8.86 -9.88
C ARG A 100 -11.72 -9.07 -11.26
N GLU A 101 -12.17 -8.01 -11.91
CA GLU A 101 -12.58 -8.03 -13.32
C GLU A 101 -11.38 -8.30 -14.24
N TYR A 102 -10.20 -7.91 -13.82
CA TYR A 102 -8.90 -8.26 -14.39
C TYR A 102 -7.82 -8.30 -13.29
N LEU A 103 -6.60 -8.77 -13.62
CA LEU A 103 -5.46 -8.81 -12.71
C LEU A 103 -4.22 -8.21 -13.38
N GLU A 104 -3.60 -7.25 -12.72
CA GLU A 104 -2.31 -6.66 -13.09
C GLU A 104 -1.27 -6.99 -12.03
N GLN A 105 -0.73 -8.20 -12.03
CA GLN A 105 0.27 -8.65 -11.07
C GLN A 105 1.25 -9.61 -11.70
N ALA A 106 2.43 -9.78 -11.10
CA ALA A 106 3.38 -10.80 -11.51
C ALA A 106 2.70 -12.18 -11.52
N SER A 107 2.91 -12.92 -12.59
CA SER A 107 2.35 -14.27 -12.71
C SER A 107 3.08 -15.24 -11.78
N VAL A 108 2.40 -16.34 -11.41
CA VAL A 108 3.02 -17.45 -10.68
C VAL A 108 4.25 -17.99 -11.42
N PHE A 109 4.22 -17.95 -12.76
CA PHE A 109 5.33 -18.38 -13.60
C PHE A 109 6.56 -17.46 -13.45
N ASP A 110 6.37 -16.13 -13.37
CA ASP A 110 7.44 -15.17 -13.16
C ASP A 110 8.16 -15.41 -11.83
N VAL A 111 7.41 -15.76 -10.79
CA VAL A 111 7.95 -16.12 -9.47
C VAL A 111 8.66 -17.48 -9.54
N ALA A 112 8.03 -18.48 -10.13
CA ALA A 112 8.58 -19.84 -10.24
C ALA A 112 9.93 -19.88 -10.95
N LEU A 113 10.11 -19.09 -12.01
CA LEU A 113 11.41 -18.95 -12.72
C LEU A 113 12.54 -18.41 -11.84
N ARG A 114 12.22 -17.81 -10.68
CA ARG A 114 13.18 -17.16 -9.79
C ARG A 114 13.33 -17.86 -8.43
N ILE A 115 12.49 -18.84 -8.13
CA ILE A 115 12.43 -19.49 -6.80
C ILE A 115 13.71 -20.24 -6.42
N TRP A 116 14.59 -20.57 -7.39
CA TRP A 116 15.93 -21.13 -7.13
C TRP A 116 16.84 -20.16 -6.38
N ARG A 117 16.52 -18.86 -6.34
CA ARG A 117 17.24 -17.84 -5.58
C ARG A 117 16.73 -17.83 -4.13
N PRO A 118 17.57 -17.95 -3.09
CA PRO A 118 17.10 -18.11 -1.70
C PRO A 118 16.13 -17.02 -1.23
N ARG A 119 16.37 -15.76 -1.60
CA ARG A 119 15.45 -14.65 -1.24
C ARG A 119 14.09 -14.80 -1.89
N TRP A 120 14.03 -15.24 -3.14
CA TRP A 120 12.76 -15.48 -3.83
C TRP A 120 12.00 -16.65 -3.24
N ALA A 121 12.71 -17.72 -2.83
CA ALA A 121 12.12 -18.86 -2.15
C ALA A 121 11.53 -18.47 -0.80
N ALA A 122 12.28 -17.73 0.01
CA ALA A 122 11.82 -17.26 1.33
C ALA A 122 10.61 -16.33 1.19
N TRP A 123 10.68 -15.34 0.29
CA TRP A 123 9.56 -14.43 0.00
C TRP A 123 8.35 -15.17 -0.56
N GLY A 124 8.53 -16.08 -1.52
CA GLY A 124 7.45 -16.88 -2.08
C GLY A 124 6.75 -17.75 -1.02
N LEU A 125 7.50 -18.32 -0.08
CA LEU A 125 6.94 -19.08 1.05
C LEU A 125 6.13 -18.17 1.98
N HIS A 126 6.61 -16.95 2.25
CA HIS A 126 5.85 -15.95 3.02
C HIS A 126 4.55 -15.61 2.31
N VAL A 127 4.60 -15.26 1.01
CA VAL A 127 3.41 -14.95 0.18
C VAL A 127 2.38 -16.08 0.23
N LEU A 128 2.82 -17.34 0.11
CA LEU A 128 1.93 -18.51 0.19
C LEU A 128 1.24 -18.60 1.56
N ARG A 129 1.99 -18.41 2.65
CA ARG A 129 1.47 -18.46 4.03
C ARG A 129 0.53 -17.31 4.34
N SER A 130 0.77 -16.14 3.77
CA SER A 130 -0.03 -14.93 3.95
C SER A 130 -1.29 -14.88 3.06
N GLY A 131 -1.56 -15.95 2.28
CA GLY A 131 -2.74 -16.00 1.41
C GLY A 131 -2.56 -15.30 0.07
N GLY A 132 -1.33 -15.10 -0.41
CA GLY A 132 -1.01 -14.41 -1.65
C GLY A 132 -1.58 -15.05 -2.94
N LEU A 133 -2.11 -16.28 -2.87
CA LEU A 133 -2.79 -16.95 -3.98
C LEU A 133 -4.32 -16.75 -3.97
N ILE A 134 -4.88 -16.09 -2.95
CA ILE A 134 -6.30 -15.78 -2.88
C ILE A 134 -6.66 -14.85 -4.05
N ARG A 135 -7.78 -15.15 -4.71
CA ARG A 135 -8.27 -14.44 -5.90
C ARG A 135 -9.52 -13.62 -5.62
N ASP A 136 -9.95 -13.58 -4.35
CA ASP A 136 -11.11 -12.81 -3.97
C ASP A 136 -10.85 -11.32 -4.16
N GLY A 137 -11.88 -10.62 -4.62
CA GLY A 137 -11.88 -9.17 -4.79
C GLY A 137 -12.88 -8.50 -3.86
N ILE A 138 -13.08 -7.22 -4.07
CA ILE A 138 -14.04 -6.41 -3.33
C ILE A 138 -15.10 -5.89 -4.32
N PRO A 139 -16.22 -6.63 -4.53
CA PRO A 139 -17.26 -6.23 -5.49
C PRO A 139 -17.87 -4.85 -5.18
N SER A 140 -17.86 -4.44 -3.89
CA SER A 140 -18.35 -3.15 -3.42
C SER A 140 -17.35 -2.00 -3.60
N ALA A 141 -16.13 -2.23 -4.09
CA ALA A 141 -15.13 -1.19 -4.32
C ALA A 141 -15.65 -0.09 -5.26
N ARG A 142 -15.34 1.15 -4.93
CA ARG A 142 -15.83 2.35 -5.64
C ARG A 142 -14.69 3.32 -5.93
N PRO A 143 -14.85 4.18 -6.95
CA PRO A 143 -13.89 5.25 -7.18
C PRO A 143 -13.92 6.26 -6.02
N LEU A 144 -12.74 6.71 -5.60
CA LEU A 144 -12.61 7.82 -4.65
C LEU A 144 -12.94 9.12 -5.38
N THR A 145 -13.98 9.82 -4.92
CA THR A 145 -14.31 11.17 -5.39
C THR A 145 -13.76 12.22 -4.43
N ALA A 146 -13.60 13.45 -4.90
CA ALA A 146 -13.15 14.56 -4.07
C ALA A 146 -14.09 14.81 -2.87
N GLU A 147 -15.41 14.63 -3.07
CA GLU A 147 -16.41 14.75 -2.02
C GLU A 147 -16.23 13.67 -0.93
N VAL A 148 -16.04 12.42 -1.34
CA VAL A 148 -15.77 11.31 -0.40
C VAL A 148 -14.48 11.58 0.37
N ALA A 149 -13.39 11.92 -0.33
CA ALA A 149 -12.10 12.20 0.29
C ALA A 149 -12.17 13.32 1.35
N ALA A 150 -12.94 14.38 1.07
CA ALA A 150 -13.16 15.49 2.02
C ALA A 150 -13.93 15.08 3.29
N GLY A 151 -14.68 13.97 3.25
CA GLY A 151 -15.41 13.44 4.41
C GLY A 151 -14.66 12.35 5.20
N LEU A 152 -13.46 11.94 4.77
CA LEU A 152 -12.67 10.91 5.44
C LEU A 152 -11.66 11.52 6.43
N PRO A 153 -11.25 10.77 7.48
CA PRO A 153 -10.20 11.19 8.39
C PRO A 153 -8.95 11.66 7.64
N GLY A 154 -8.42 12.83 8.04
CA GLY A 154 -7.24 13.43 7.44
C GLY A 154 -7.43 14.01 6.03
N HIS A 155 -8.64 13.98 5.47
CA HIS A 155 -8.97 14.54 4.14
C HIS A 155 -7.93 14.18 3.05
N PRO A 156 -7.70 12.89 2.78
CA PRO A 156 -6.63 12.43 1.90
C PRO A 156 -6.77 13.00 0.49
N ARG A 157 -5.69 13.56 -0.02
CA ARG A 157 -5.62 14.08 -1.39
C ARG A 157 -4.98 13.04 -2.30
N PRO A 158 -5.70 12.47 -3.28
CA PRO A 158 -5.14 11.50 -4.20
C PRO A 158 -4.10 12.15 -5.13
N VAL A 159 -3.05 11.41 -5.44
CA VAL A 159 -2.02 11.72 -6.42
C VAL A 159 -1.91 10.52 -7.34
N PHE A 160 -2.39 10.64 -8.57
CA PHE A 160 -2.36 9.55 -9.53
C PHE A 160 -0.92 9.19 -9.91
N THR A 161 -0.51 7.96 -9.67
CA THR A 161 0.87 7.45 -9.82
C THR A 161 0.89 6.12 -10.55
N PRO A 162 0.37 6.05 -11.81
CA PRO A 162 0.28 4.81 -12.57
C PRO A 162 1.65 4.23 -12.89
N GLY A 163 1.71 2.91 -13.03
CA GLY A 163 2.92 2.21 -13.46
C GLY A 163 3.13 0.89 -12.75
N HIS A 164 3.04 0.85 -11.43
CA HIS A 164 3.00 -0.41 -10.69
C HIS A 164 1.74 -1.21 -11.06
N THR A 165 0.57 -0.58 -10.96
CA THR A 165 -0.65 -0.95 -11.68
C THR A 165 -1.10 0.23 -12.55
N SER A 166 -2.06 0.02 -13.45
CA SER A 166 -2.61 1.09 -14.31
C SER A 166 -3.32 2.16 -13.49
N GLY A 167 -3.99 1.76 -12.41
CA GLY A 167 -4.77 2.65 -11.54
C GLY A 167 -4.08 3.01 -10.23
N HIS A 168 -2.79 2.69 -10.04
CA HIS A 168 -2.08 3.00 -8.80
C HIS A 168 -2.20 4.49 -8.43
N CYS A 169 -2.48 4.76 -7.15
CA CYS A 169 -2.68 6.11 -6.62
C CYS A 169 -2.00 6.25 -5.26
N SER A 170 -1.15 7.25 -5.11
CA SER A 170 -0.59 7.67 -3.82
C SER A 170 -1.54 8.66 -3.14
N TYR A 171 -1.36 8.89 -1.84
CA TYR A 171 -2.20 9.83 -1.09
C TYR A 171 -1.33 10.78 -0.27
N VAL A 172 -1.68 12.07 -0.27
CA VAL A 172 -1.12 13.04 0.68
C VAL A 172 -2.16 13.27 1.77
N VAL A 173 -1.78 13.04 3.01
CA VAL A 173 -2.62 13.20 4.18
C VAL A 173 -1.80 13.79 5.32
N ASP A 174 -2.29 14.85 5.95
CA ASP A 174 -1.64 15.53 7.08
C ASP A 174 -0.14 15.85 6.82
N GLY A 175 0.17 16.33 5.61
CA GLY A 175 1.54 16.68 5.19
C GLY A 175 2.46 15.49 4.89
N VAL A 176 1.94 14.26 4.93
CA VAL A 176 2.68 13.02 4.71
C VAL A 176 2.29 12.41 3.36
N LEU A 177 3.25 11.89 2.60
CA LEU A 177 2.99 11.11 1.39
C LEU A 177 2.91 9.62 1.72
N VAL A 178 1.75 9.00 1.52
CA VAL A 178 1.58 7.55 1.46
C VAL A 178 1.74 7.13 0.00
N SER A 179 2.88 6.56 -0.34
CA SER A 179 3.24 6.30 -1.74
C SER A 179 2.75 4.96 -2.28
N GLY A 180 2.31 4.04 -1.41
CA GLY A 180 2.12 2.66 -1.84
C GLY A 180 3.39 2.13 -2.50
N ASP A 181 3.25 1.51 -3.64
CA ASP A 181 4.33 0.88 -4.39
C ASP A 181 4.88 1.72 -5.55
N ALA A 182 4.39 2.97 -5.69
CA ALA A 182 5.01 3.91 -6.64
C ALA A 182 6.43 4.31 -6.23
N LEU A 183 6.73 4.32 -4.93
CA LEU A 183 8.05 4.62 -4.37
C LEU A 183 8.20 3.89 -3.03
N ILE A 184 9.04 2.89 -2.97
CA ILE A 184 9.30 2.08 -1.77
C ILE A 184 10.66 2.40 -1.15
N THR A 185 10.88 1.97 0.09
CA THR A 185 12.18 2.15 0.77
C THR A 185 12.86 0.84 1.12
N GLY A 186 12.19 -0.28 0.97
CA GLY A 186 12.73 -1.62 1.21
C GLY A 186 11.79 -2.70 0.69
N HIS A 187 12.30 -3.88 0.43
CA HIS A 187 11.52 -5.07 0.07
C HIS A 187 12.40 -6.31 0.27
N PRO A 188 11.84 -7.47 0.69
CA PRO A 188 12.65 -8.68 0.93
C PRO A 188 13.52 -9.11 -0.25
N LEU A 189 13.11 -8.83 -1.49
CA LEU A 189 13.86 -9.15 -2.69
C LEU A 189 14.97 -8.15 -3.02
N LEU A 190 14.98 -6.98 -2.43
CA LEU A 190 15.96 -5.93 -2.66
C LEU A 190 17.14 -6.06 -1.70
N ARG A 191 18.34 -5.66 -2.16
CA ARG A 191 19.56 -5.71 -1.35
C ARG A 191 19.86 -4.41 -0.63
N ARG A 192 19.33 -3.30 -1.13
CA ARG A 192 19.59 -1.94 -0.63
C ARG A 192 18.32 -1.38 -0.05
N GLY A 193 18.41 -0.73 1.09
CA GLY A 193 17.34 0.07 1.65
C GLY A 193 17.34 1.50 1.11
N GLY A 194 16.25 2.21 1.38
CA GLY A 194 16.01 3.60 1.00
C GLY A 194 15.24 3.71 -0.32
N PRO A 195 14.84 4.95 -0.70
CA PRO A 195 13.93 5.21 -1.81
C PRO A 195 14.37 4.58 -3.12
N GLN A 196 13.48 3.78 -3.73
CA GLN A 196 13.71 3.03 -4.97
C GLN A 196 12.40 2.50 -5.55
N LEU A 197 12.42 2.04 -6.79
CA LEU A 197 11.32 1.29 -7.40
C LEU A 197 11.41 -0.20 -7.04
N LEU A 198 10.28 -0.89 -7.10
CA LEU A 198 10.23 -2.35 -7.08
C LEU A 198 10.93 -2.94 -8.33
N PRO A 199 11.34 -4.22 -8.27
CA PRO A 199 11.80 -4.92 -9.47
C PRO A 199 10.77 -4.84 -10.59
N ALA A 200 11.23 -4.59 -11.82
CA ALA A 200 10.36 -4.37 -12.99
C ALA A 200 9.32 -5.47 -13.25
N VAL A 201 9.58 -6.70 -12.78
CA VAL A 201 8.63 -7.82 -12.91
C VAL A 201 7.32 -7.59 -12.15
N PHE A 202 7.30 -6.68 -11.19
CA PHE A 202 6.10 -6.30 -10.43
C PHE A 202 5.41 -5.06 -10.98
N SER A 203 5.94 -4.43 -12.03
CA SER A 203 5.35 -3.22 -12.61
C SER A 203 4.60 -3.55 -13.90
N HIS A 204 3.36 -3.09 -14.00
CA HIS A 204 2.58 -3.12 -15.23
C HIS A 204 3.29 -2.30 -16.34
N SER A 205 3.83 -1.13 -15.98
CA SER A 205 4.59 -0.27 -16.90
C SER A 205 5.73 0.46 -16.17
N GLN A 206 6.96 0.00 -16.37
CA GLN A 206 8.14 0.65 -15.79
C GLN A 206 8.29 2.11 -16.27
N GLN A 207 7.93 2.39 -17.53
CA GLN A 207 7.99 3.76 -18.07
C GLN A 207 7.03 4.69 -17.32
N ASN A 208 5.80 4.24 -17.03
CA ASN A 208 4.85 5.03 -16.26
C ASN A 208 5.28 5.14 -14.79
N SER A 209 5.85 4.10 -14.19
CA SER A 209 6.42 4.18 -12.84
C SER A 209 7.47 5.28 -12.72
N LEU A 210 8.37 5.40 -13.71
CA LEU A 210 9.37 6.48 -13.73
C LEU A 210 8.72 7.87 -13.88
N ARG A 211 7.71 8.02 -14.77
CA ARG A 211 6.97 9.28 -14.93
C ARG A 211 6.21 9.67 -13.67
N SER A 212 5.69 8.70 -12.93
CA SER A 212 5.00 8.94 -11.66
C SER A 212 5.94 9.50 -10.60
N LEU A 213 7.24 9.18 -10.63
CA LEU A 213 8.22 9.81 -9.74
C LEU A 213 8.36 11.32 -10.00
N ASP A 214 8.21 11.77 -11.25
CA ASP A 214 8.23 13.21 -11.57
C ASP A 214 7.04 13.94 -10.91
N ALA A 215 5.87 13.33 -10.92
CA ALA A 215 4.69 13.89 -10.23
C ALA A 215 4.86 13.92 -8.71
N LEU A 216 5.47 12.89 -8.13
CA LEU A 216 5.78 12.85 -6.70
C LEU A 216 6.84 13.89 -6.32
N ALA A 217 7.83 14.15 -7.17
CA ALA A 217 8.91 15.11 -6.92
C ALA A 217 8.41 16.56 -6.73
N LEU A 218 7.21 16.86 -7.25
CA LEU A 218 6.59 18.18 -7.12
C LEU A 218 5.84 18.39 -5.79
N LEU A 219 5.73 17.36 -4.96
CA LEU A 219 5.04 17.45 -3.68
C LEU A 219 5.92 18.12 -2.64
N ASP A 220 5.35 19.09 -1.94
CA ASP A 220 5.98 19.75 -0.80
C ASP A 220 5.69 18.94 0.48
N THR A 221 6.43 17.85 0.65
CA THR A 221 6.38 17.01 1.85
C THR A 221 7.75 16.39 2.10
N GLU A 222 8.06 16.15 3.37
CA GLU A 222 9.33 15.59 3.85
C GLU A 222 9.19 14.22 4.49
N VAL A 223 7.99 13.63 4.46
CA VAL A 223 7.74 12.32 5.04
C VAL A 223 7.08 11.42 4.01
N LEU A 224 7.68 10.24 3.80
CA LEU A 224 7.19 9.20 2.91
C LEU A 224 6.86 7.95 3.71
N LEU A 225 5.65 7.46 3.57
CA LEU A 225 5.17 6.17 4.05
C LEU A 225 5.00 5.23 2.85
N PRO A 226 5.93 4.30 2.67
CA PRO A 226 5.89 3.38 1.54
C PRO A 226 5.01 2.15 1.81
N GLY A 227 4.55 1.47 0.76
CA GLY A 227 3.95 0.14 0.86
C GLY A 227 4.92 -0.91 1.41
N HIS A 228 6.22 -0.74 1.15
CA HIS A 228 7.27 -1.65 1.63
C HIS A 228 8.48 -0.89 2.16
N GLY A 229 8.98 -1.31 3.33
CA GLY A 229 10.18 -0.75 3.96
C GLY A 229 9.91 0.28 5.04
N ASP A 230 10.92 1.05 5.39
CA ASP A 230 10.88 1.99 6.50
C ASP A 230 10.35 3.37 6.09
N VAL A 231 9.83 4.12 7.06
CA VAL A 231 9.54 5.56 6.89
C VAL A 231 10.78 6.26 6.36
N TRP A 232 10.60 7.07 5.30
CA TRP A 232 11.64 7.99 4.83
C TRP A 232 11.34 9.39 5.35
N ARG A 233 12.38 10.09 5.84
CA ARG A 233 12.31 11.50 6.26
C ARG A 233 13.32 12.30 5.47
N GLY A 234 12.85 13.31 4.78
CA GLY A 234 13.58 14.20 3.91
C GLY A 234 12.73 14.62 2.70
N PRO A 235 13.15 15.60 1.94
CA PRO A 235 12.39 16.11 0.79
C PRO A 235 12.05 14.99 -0.22
N ILE A 236 10.79 14.90 -0.61
CA ILE A 236 10.37 13.84 -1.55
C ILE A 236 11.11 13.92 -2.89
N ARG A 237 11.49 15.11 -3.34
CA ARG A 237 12.32 15.30 -4.54
C ARG A 237 13.67 14.55 -4.46
N GLU A 238 14.26 14.44 -3.26
CA GLU A 238 15.50 13.68 -3.07
C GLU A 238 15.26 12.19 -3.10
N ALA A 239 14.14 11.74 -2.51
CA ALA A 239 13.71 10.34 -2.56
C ALA A 239 13.48 9.88 -4.01
N THR A 240 12.75 10.67 -4.79
CA THR A 240 12.47 10.37 -6.21
C THR A 240 13.73 10.43 -7.06
N ALA A 241 14.59 11.43 -6.88
CA ALA A 241 15.87 11.53 -7.60
C ALA A 241 16.75 10.30 -7.36
N ARG A 242 16.81 9.81 -6.09
CA ARG A 242 17.53 8.58 -5.76
C ARG A 242 16.91 7.36 -6.46
N ALA A 243 15.58 7.22 -6.45
CA ALA A 243 14.90 6.10 -7.10
C ALA A 243 15.16 6.10 -8.62
N ILE A 244 15.12 7.25 -9.27
CA ILE A 244 15.45 7.40 -10.70
C ILE A 244 16.89 6.98 -10.97
N SER A 245 17.85 7.42 -10.15
CA SER A 245 19.26 7.08 -10.35
C SER A 245 19.57 5.59 -10.17
N LEU A 246 18.76 4.87 -9.40
CA LEU A 246 18.89 3.42 -9.20
C LEU A 246 18.19 2.59 -10.29
N ALA A 247 17.30 3.20 -11.06
CA ALA A 247 16.55 2.56 -12.13
C ALA A 247 17.26 2.67 -13.52
N GLN A 248 18.26 3.52 -13.63
CA GLN A 248 19.14 3.67 -14.82
C GLN A 248 20.28 2.67 -14.78
#